data_e7d09be76112831cb1d9e21fab150beb
#
_entry.id   e7d09be76112831cb1d9e21fab150beb
#
_cell.length_a   1.000
_cell.length_b   1.000
_cell.length_c   1.000
_cell.angle_alpha   90.00
_cell.angle_beta   90.00
_cell.angle_gamma   90.00
#
_symmetry.space_group_name_H-M   'P 1'
#
loop_
_entity.id
_entity.type
_entity.pdbx_description
1 polymer ?
#
loop_
_entity_poly.entity_id
_entity_poly.type
_entity_poly.pdbx_seq_one_letter_code
_entity_poly.pdbx_strand_id
1 'polypeptide(L)'
;MTGRAAAAGLLLMATVRLLCPAAGQTPFTLSVSQDVHQGEQHSNITLTWIFPVSAVRSTDSLIVDIMDVKHMRRIYNYNSETETELYPHELYRGRVLCDPQLFMKGRIECVFTDLRLNDTGTYQCVVMFDRYRSYKTCDLNVIETPDPPLQKNSKPAGRGRICLFAAFGLLLSALVTICYNKWCQRRHVLSVFLTQESEQVETSGV
;
A
#
# COMPACT_ATOMS: atom_id res chain seq x y z
N MET A 1 37.41 21.38 -60.77
CA MET A 1 36.69 20.09 -60.59
C MET A 1 36.67 19.69 -59.11
N THR A 2 36.15 20.53 -58.20
CA THR A 2 36.23 20.27 -56.75
C THR A 2 34.85 20.43 -56.01
N GLY A 3 33.76 20.58 -56.77
CA GLY A 3 32.45 20.83 -56.12
C GLY A 3 31.55 19.61 -55.93
N ARG A 4 31.89 18.41 -56.46
CA ARG A 4 30.99 17.24 -56.44
C ARG A 4 31.27 16.27 -55.24
N ALA A 5 32.42 16.32 -54.66
CA ALA A 5 32.76 15.43 -53.53
C ALA A 5 32.20 15.90 -52.18
N ALA A 6 32.01 17.20 -51.98
CA ALA A 6 31.51 17.74 -50.74
C ALA A 6 29.99 17.51 -50.54
N ALA A 7 29.21 17.47 -51.61
CA ALA A 7 27.75 17.24 -51.55
C ALA A 7 27.38 15.80 -51.21
N ALA A 8 28.21 14.82 -51.62
CA ALA A 8 27.98 13.39 -51.34
C ALA A 8 28.22 13.05 -49.87
N GLY A 9 29.22 13.71 -49.22
CA GLY A 9 29.52 13.50 -47.81
C GLY A 9 28.44 14.04 -46.85
N LEU A 10 27.81 15.17 -47.19
CA LEU A 10 26.73 15.76 -46.42
C LEU A 10 25.44 14.94 -46.48
N LEU A 11 25.14 14.35 -47.64
CA LEU A 11 23.97 13.47 -47.80
C LEU A 11 24.15 12.15 -47.02
N LEU A 12 25.38 11.60 -46.94
CA LEU A 12 25.65 10.38 -46.18
C LEU A 12 25.50 10.60 -44.67
N MET A 13 25.89 11.78 -44.14
CA MET A 13 25.73 12.11 -42.73
C MET A 13 24.29 12.40 -42.34
N ALA A 14 23.48 12.89 -43.25
CA ALA A 14 22.05 13.10 -43.01
C ALA A 14 21.24 11.79 -42.99
N THR A 15 21.62 10.81 -43.80
CA THR A 15 20.95 9.50 -43.86
C THR A 15 21.30 8.60 -42.66
N VAL A 16 22.52 8.72 -42.10
CA VAL A 16 22.89 7.97 -40.90
C VAL A 16 22.11 8.45 -39.64
N ARG A 17 21.73 9.72 -39.57
CA ARG A 17 20.89 10.21 -38.48
C ARG A 17 19.44 9.74 -38.56
N LEU A 18 18.92 9.37 -39.73
CA LEU A 18 17.58 8.84 -39.92
C LEU A 18 17.45 7.34 -39.58
N LEU A 19 18.61 6.63 -39.43
CA LEU A 19 18.65 5.21 -39.13
C LEU A 19 19.02 4.89 -37.66
N CYS A 20 19.27 5.91 -36.80
CA CYS A 20 19.22 5.69 -35.36
C CYS A 20 17.75 5.57 -34.98
N PRO A 21 17.24 4.38 -34.64
CA PRO A 21 15.98 4.33 -33.91
C PRO A 21 16.25 5.17 -32.68
N ALA A 22 15.54 6.28 -32.53
CA ALA A 22 15.37 6.88 -31.23
C ALA A 22 15.05 5.70 -30.33
N ALA A 23 15.89 5.43 -29.33
CA ALA A 23 15.60 4.42 -28.32
C ALA A 23 14.33 4.90 -27.61
N GLY A 24 13.21 4.72 -28.30
CA GLY A 24 11.86 5.02 -27.84
C GLY A 24 11.68 4.06 -26.65
N GLN A 25 11.62 4.64 -25.48
CA GLN A 25 11.20 3.91 -24.31
C GLN A 25 9.86 3.25 -24.69
N THR A 26 9.83 1.94 -24.68
CA THR A 26 8.62 1.21 -25.02
C THR A 26 7.56 1.54 -23.97
N PRO A 27 6.35 1.95 -24.40
CA PRO A 27 5.27 2.16 -23.44
C PRO A 27 5.05 0.86 -22.68
N PHE A 28 5.01 0.95 -21.36
CA PHE A 28 4.70 -0.21 -20.52
C PHE A 28 3.20 -0.50 -20.54
N THR A 29 2.85 -1.76 -20.34
CA THR A 29 1.45 -2.18 -20.26
C THR A 29 1.12 -2.54 -18.81
N LEU A 30 0.04 -1.94 -18.30
CA LEU A 30 -0.54 -2.31 -17.00
C LEU A 30 -1.49 -3.49 -17.22
N SER A 31 -1.36 -4.52 -16.41
CA SER A 31 -2.23 -5.69 -16.37
C SER A 31 -2.90 -5.81 -15.00
N VAL A 32 -3.89 -6.67 -14.89
CA VAL A 32 -4.56 -7.01 -13.62
C VAL A 32 -4.38 -8.50 -13.34
N SER A 33 -4.39 -8.87 -12.07
CA SER A 33 -4.37 -10.28 -11.65
C SER A 33 -5.64 -11.01 -12.07
N GLN A 34 -6.78 -10.31 -11.99
CA GLN A 34 -8.10 -10.79 -12.42
C GLN A 34 -8.89 -9.61 -12.99
N ASP A 35 -9.62 -9.85 -14.09
CA ASP A 35 -10.47 -8.81 -14.68
C ASP A 35 -11.77 -8.59 -13.88
N VAL A 36 -12.26 -9.65 -13.21
CA VAL A 36 -13.47 -9.60 -12.36
C VAL A 36 -13.17 -10.22 -11.01
N HIS A 37 -13.41 -9.46 -9.97
CA HIS A 37 -13.33 -9.88 -8.58
C HIS A 37 -14.74 -10.05 -7.99
N GLN A 38 -14.92 -11.05 -7.14
CA GLN A 38 -16.17 -11.26 -6.41
C GLN A 38 -15.87 -11.38 -4.93
N GLY A 39 -16.57 -10.61 -4.11
CA GLY A 39 -16.45 -10.64 -2.66
C GLY A 39 -17.82 -10.66 -1.99
N GLU A 40 -17.89 -11.16 -0.77
CA GLU A 40 -19.09 -11.09 0.06
C GLU A 40 -19.13 -9.78 0.82
N GLN A 41 -20.33 -9.28 1.10
CA GLN A 41 -20.51 -8.12 1.97
C GLN A 41 -19.82 -8.35 3.32
N HIS A 42 -19.21 -7.31 3.87
CA HIS A 42 -18.41 -7.31 5.11
C HIS A 42 -17.11 -8.14 5.07
N SER A 43 -16.77 -8.74 3.93
CA SER A 43 -15.45 -9.38 3.73
C SER A 43 -14.40 -8.37 3.29
N ASN A 44 -13.17 -8.85 3.09
CA ASN A 44 -12.06 -8.09 2.55
C ASN A 44 -11.63 -8.68 1.20
N ILE A 45 -11.20 -7.81 0.29
CA ILE A 45 -10.69 -8.24 -1.01
C ILE A 45 -9.47 -7.40 -1.40
N THR A 46 -8.54 -8.01 -2.14
CA THR A 46 -7.37 -7.30 -2.67
C THR A 46 -7.49 -7.16 -4.17
N LEU A 47 -7.44 -5.94 -4.67
CA LEU A 47 -7.30 -5.64 -6.09
C LEU A 47 -5.82 -5.46 -6.41
N THR A 48 -5.34 -6.14 -7.47
CA THR A 48 -3.92 -6.14 -7.83
C THR A 48 -3.73 -5.79 -9.30
N TRP A 49 -2.91 -4.75 -9.53
CA TRP A 49 -2.41 -4.39 -10.85
C TRP A 49 -0.91 -4.65 -10.93
N ILE A 50 -0.44 -5.02 -12.11
CA ILE A 50 0.95 -5.45 -12.32
C ILE A 50 1.50 -4.73 -13.55
N PHE A 51 2.72 -4.21 -13.42
CA PHE A 51 3.48 -3.62 -14.53
C PHE A 51 4.94 -4.11 -14.51
N PRO A 52 5.62 -4.12 -15.66
CA PRO A 52 6.99 -4.62 -15.72
C PRO A 52 7.96 -3.69 -14.99
N VAL A 53 8.74 -4.21 -14.07
CA VAL A 53 9.73 -3.45 -13.27
C VAL A 53 10.78 -2.79 -14.16
N SER A 54 11.05 -3.36 -15.33
CA SER A 54 11.97 -2.78 -16.32
C SER A 54 11.52 -1.42 -16.88
N ALA A 55 10.23 -1.07 -16.69
CA ALA A 55 9.70 0.24 -17.06
C ALA A 55 10.09 1.34 -16.05
N VAL A 56 10.47 0.96 -14.82
CA VAL A 56 10.79 1.88 -13.72
C VAL A 56 12.29 2.08 -13.67
N ARG A 57 12.74 3.30 -13.83
CA ARG A 57 14.10 3.70 -13.46
C ARG A 57 14.07 4.28 -12.05
N SER A 58 15.15 4.10 -11.30
CA SER A 58 15.25 4.59 -9.92
C SER A 58 15.15 6.12 -9.77
N THR A 59 15.19 6.84 -10.88
CA THR A 59 15.10 8.31 -10.95
C THR A 59 13.75 8.80 -11.47
N ASP A 60 12.87 7.90 -11.90
CA ASP A 60 11.59 8.29 -12.49
C ASP A 60 10.57 8.60 -11.39
N SER A 61 9.82 9.67 -11.59
CA SER A 61 8.65 9.99 -10.77
C SER A 61 7.54 8.98 -11.02
N LEU A 62 7.12 8.29 -9.97
CA LEU A 62 6.00 7.36 -10.01
C LEU A 62 4.75 8.00 -9.42
N ILE A 63 3.69 8.04 -10.19
CA ILE A 63 2.36 8.42 -9.71
C ILE A 63 1.40 7.26 -9.93
N VAL A 64 0.68 6.88 -8.88
CA VAL A 64 -0.39 5.88 -8.90
C VAL A 64 -1.69 6.55 -8.53
N ASP A 65 -2.71 6.39 -9.36
CA ASP A 65 -4.04 6.96 -9.13
C ASP A 65 -5.11 5.87 -9.32
N ILE A 66 -5.97 5.67 -8.32
CA ILE A 66 -7.04 4.68 -8.37
C ILE A 66 -8.38 5.38 -8.27
N MET A 67 -9.27 5.02 -9.19
CA MET A 67 -10.60 5.62 -9.32
C MET A 67 -11.70 4.56 -9.36
N ASP A 68 -12.78 4.84 -8.68
CA ASP A 68 -14.09 4.24 -8.94
C ASP A 68 -14.69 4.94 -10.16
N VAL A 69 -14.69 4.24 -11.29
CA VAL A 69 -15.12 4.82 -12.59
C VAL A 69 -16.63 5.07 -12.60
N LYS A 70 -17.41 4.18 -11.99
CA LYS A 70 -18.87 4.28 -11.97
C LYS A 70 -19.37 5.56 -11.31
N HIS A 71 -18.71 5.96 -10.22
CA HIS A 71 -19.10 7.12 -9.43
C HIS A 71 -18.17 8.32 -9.63
N MET A 72 -17.17 8.19 -10.51
CA MET A 72 -16.13 9.22 -10.77
C MET A 72 -15.42 9.68 -9.49
N ARG A 73 -15.10 8.74 -8.61
CA ARG A 73 -14.48 9.02 -7.31
C ARG A 73 -13.03 8.60 -7.30
N ARG A 74 -12.14 9.52 -6.96
CA ARG A 74 -10.74 9.17 -6.69
C ARG A 74 -10.63 8.53 -5.32
N ILE A 75 -10.09 7.32 -5.28
CA ILE A 75 -9.99 6.49 -4.07
C ILE A 75 -8.63 6.67 -3.42
N TYR A 76 -7.59 6.61 -4.24
CA TYR A 76 -6.21 6.61 -3.80
C TYR A 76 -5.34 7.39 -4.78
N ASN A 77 -4.38 8.12 -4.26
CA ASN A 77 -3.34 8.78 -5.04
C ASN A 77 -2.01 8.71 -4.30
N TYR A 78 -0.98 8.29 -5.00
CA TYR A 78 0.39 8.24 -4.52
C TYR A 78 1.32 9.00 -5.46
N ASN A 79 2.27 9.74 -4.89
CA ASN A 79 3.34 10.42 -5.61
C ASN A 79 4.68 10.11 -4.92
N SER A 80 5.60 9.46 -5.66
CA SER A 80 6.91 9.09 -5.13
C SER A 80 7.85 10.26 -4.87
N GLU A 81 7.71 11.38 -5.58
CA GLU A 81 8.56 12.56 -5.38
C GLU A 81 8.29 13.25 -4.03
N THR A 82 7.04 13.27 -3.62
CA THR A 82 6.60 13.91 -2.37
C THR A 82 6.39 12.90 -1.26
N GLU A 83 6.53 11.61 -1.55
CA GLU A 83 6.22 10.50 -0.64
C GLU A 83 4.83 10.64 0.01
N THR A 84 3.88 11.20 -0.76
CA THR A 84 2.54 11.44 -0.25
C THR A 84 1.56 10.37 -0.68
N GLU A 85 0.79 9.89 0.28
CA GLU A 85 -0.40 9.07 0.08
C GLU A 85 -1.65 9.86 0.41
N LEU A 86 -2.61 9.85 -0.50
CA LEU A 86 -3.88 10.52 -0.31
C LEU A 86 -5.04 9.55 -0.53
N TYR A 87 -6.01 9.61 0.35
CA TYR A 87 -7.31 8.95 0.24
C TYR A 87 -8.40 10.02 0.11
N PRO A 88 -8.60 10.58 -1.09
CA PRO A 88 -9.39 11.81 -1.26
C PRO A 88 -10.87 11.64 -0.92
N HIS A 89 -11.43 10.45 -1.15
CA HIS A 89 -12.86 10.22 -0.94
C HIS A 89 -13.15 9.56 0.41
N GLU A 90 -14.01 10.18 1.21
CA GLU A 90 -14.31 9.77 2.58
C GLU A 90 -14.86 8.35 2.72
N LEU A 91 -15.65 7.87 1.74
CA LEU A 91 -16.21 6.52 1.76
C LEU A 91 -15.16 5.41 1.75
N TYR A 92 -13.96 5.70 1.22
CA TYR A 92 -12.89 4.72 1.11
C TYR A 92 -11.77 4.94 2.15
N ARG A 93 -11.76 6.11 2.80
CA ARG A 93 -10.77 6.44 3.83
C ARG A 93 -10.85 5.46 5.00
N GLY A 94 -9.72 4.81 5.32
CA GLY A 94 -9.62 3.80 6.37
C GLY A 94 -10.17 2.43 6.00
N ARG A 95 -10.83 2.28 4.83
CA ARG A 95 -11.30 0.99 4.31
C ARG A 95 -10.47 0.47 3.14
N VAL A 96 -9.77 1.34 2.44
CA VAL A 96 -8.85 0.97 1.36
C VAL A 96 -7.44 1.26 1.83
N LEU A 97 -6.58 0.24 1.76
CA LEU A 97 -5.18 0.31 2.15
C LEU A 97 -4.33 -0.20 0.99
N CYS A 98 -3.44 0.63 0.48
CA CYS A 98 -2.48 0.26 -0.55
C CYS A 98 -1.08 0.21 0.06
N ASP A 99 -0.18 -0.61 -0.49
CA ASP A 99 1.21 -0.74 -0.04
C ASP A 99 2.18 -0.12 -1.05
N PRO A 100 2.68 1.11 -0.82
CA PRO A 100 3.62 1.77 -1.71
C PRO A 100 4.95 1.04 -1.88
N GLN A 101 5.36 0.21 -0.92
CA GLN A 101 6.61 -0.56 -1.01
C GLN A 101 6.58 -1.59 -2.14
N LEU A 102 5.38 -2.04 -2.53
CA LEU A 102 5.18 -2.96 -3.63
C LEU A 102 5.22 -2.27 -4.99
N PHE A 103 4.98 -0.95 -5.06
CA PHE A 103 4.92 -0.22 -6.33
C PHE A 103 6.26 -0.26 -7.06
N MET A 104 7.37 -0.09 -6.34
CA MET A 104 8.72 -0.20 -6.93
C MET A 104 9.05 -1.63 -7.39
N LYS A 105 8.28 -2.62 -6.96
CA LYS A 105 8.38 -4.02 -7.39
C LYS A 105 7.43 -4.34 -8.55
N GLY A 106 6.78 -3.33 -9.13
CA GLY A 106 5.84 -3.47 -10.25
C GLY A 106 4.47 -4.02 -9.85
N ARG A 107 4.09 -3.94 -8.57
CA ARG A 107 2.81 -4.43 -8.05
C ARG A 107 2.09 -3.32 -7.30
N ILE A 108 0.84 -3.09 -7.66
CA ILE A 108 -0.05 -2.19 -6.95
C ILE A 108 -1.12 -3.06 -6.31
N GLU A 109 -1.06 -3.20 -5.00
CA GLU A 109 -1.99 -3.98 -4.21
C GLU A 109 -2.76 -3.06 -3.27
N CYS A 110 -4.09 -3.10 -3.39
CA CYS A 110 -4.96 -2.35 -2.53
C CYS A 110 -6.00 -3.29 -1.90
N VAL A 111 -6.02 -3.34 -0.59
CA VAL A 111 -6.97 -4.12 0.20
C VAL A 111 -8.19 -3.26 0.49
N PHE A 112 -9.35 -3.74 0.08
CA PHE A 112 -10.65 -3.17 0.42
C PHE A 112 -11.21 -3.95 1.60
N THR A 113 -11.46 -3.29 2.70
CA THR A 113 -12.00 -3.89 3.93
C THR A 113 -13.46 -3.52 4.12
N ASP A 114 -14.21 -4.37 4.81
CA ASP A 114 -15.64 -4.16 5.09
C ASP A 114 -16.41 -3.83 3.81
N LEU A 115 -16.37 -4.77 2.84
CA LEU A 115 -17.03 -4.60 1.55
C LEU A 115 -18.51 -4.30 1.72
N ARG A 116 -19.00 -3.35 0.92
CA ARG A 116 -20.39 -2.93 0.87
C ARG A 116 -20.95 -3.16 -0.51
N LEU A 117 -22.25 -3.39 -0.62
CA LEU A 117 -22.90 -3.56 -1.93
C LEU A 117 -22.65 -2.37 -2.87
N ASN A 118 -22.53 -1.16 -2.29
CA ASN A 118 -22.20 0.05 -3.03
C ASN A 118 -20.75 0.10 -3.54
N ASP A 119 -19.87 -0.81 -3.09
CA ASP A 119 -18.51 -0.94 -3.63
C ASP A 119 -18.51 -1.74 -4.94
N THR A 120 -19.64 -2.32 -5.36
CA THR A 120 -19.78 -2.94 -6.67
C THR A 120 -19.60 -1.91 -7.77
N GLY A 121 -18.57 -2.11 -8.62
CA GLY A 121 -18.25 -1.17 -9.67
C GLY A 121 -16.98 -1.52 -10.42
N THR A 122 -16.61 -0.63 -11.35
CA THR A 122 -15.36 -0.73 -12.13
C THR A 122 -14.31 0.17 -11.52
N TYR A 123 -13.17 -0.40 -11.22
CA TYR A 123 -12.02 0.29 -10.63
C TYR A 123 -10.91 0.43 -11.66
N GLN A 124 -10.44 1.65 -11.85
CA GLN A 124 -9.35 1.96 -12.76
C GLN A 124 -8.10 2.33 -11.97
N CYS A 125 -7.00 1.65 -12.26
CA CYS A 125 -5.68 2.10 -11.84
C CYS A 125 -4.98 2.78 -13.00
N VAL A 126 -4.41 3.93 -12.74
CA VAL A 126 -3.56 4.69 -13.65
C VAL A 126 -2.17 4.75 -13.07
N VAL A 127 -1.18 4.36 -13.83
CA VAL A 127 0.23 4.45 -13.46
C VAL A 127 0.93 5.39 -14.42
N MET A 128 1.67 6.35 -13.87
CA MET A 128 2.46 7.30 -14.63
C MET A 128 3.90 7.25 -14.18
N PHE A 129 4.81 7.14 -15.16
CA PHE A 129 6.24 7.30 -14.99
C PHE A 129 6.72 8.40 -15.93
N ASP A 130 7.22 9.50 -15.40
CA ASP A 130 7.70 10.63 -16.17
C ASP A 130 6.67 11.07 -17.24
N ARG A 131 6.85 10.66 -18.50
CA ARG A 131 5.94 10.98 -19.63
C ARG A 131 5.00 9.83 -20.01
N TYR A 132 5.21 8.64 -19.45
CA TYR A 132 4.45 7.47 -19.85
C TYR A 132 3.29 7.26 -18.90
N ARG A 133 2.13 6.98 -19.49
CA ARG A 133 0.91 6.68 -18.77
C ARG A 133 0.32 5.38 -19.28
N SER A 134 -0.02 4.50 -18.37
CA SER A 134 -0.81 3.30 -18.65
C SER A 134 -1.95 3.18 -17.66
N TYR A 135 -3.03 2.57 -18.09
CA TYR A 135 -4.17 2.32 -17.21
C TYR A 135 -4.77 0.94 -17.50
N LYS A 136 -5.40 0.37 -16.49
CA LYS A 136 -6.16 -0.87 -16.61
C LYS A 136 -7.30 -0.85 -15.60
N THR A 137 -8.44 -1.39 -16.03
CA THR A 137 -9.63 -1.55 -15.18
C THR A 137 -9.78 -2.99 -14.72
N CYS A 138 -10.43 -3.17 -13.57
CA CYS A 138 -11.00 -4.43 -13.11
C CYS A 138 -12.38 -4.16 -12.51
N ASP A 139 -13.23 -5.18 -12.51
CA ASP A 139 -14.56 -5.11 -11.93
C ASP A 139 -14.59 -5.77 -10.56
N LEU A 140 -15.29 -5.16 -9.63
CA LEU A 140 -15.60 -5.72 -8.32
C LEU A 140 -17.12 -5.92 -8.22
N ASN A 141 -17.53 -7.14 -7.94
CA ASN A 141 -18.90 -7.52 -7.66
C ASN A 141 -19.02 -7.94 -6.19
N VAL A 142 -19.77 -7.18 -5.40
CA VAL A 142 -20.05 -7.52 -4.00
C VAL A 142 -21.42 -8.17 -3.93
N ILE A 143 -21.45 -9.39 -3.40
CA ILE A 143 -22.68 -10.13 -3.19
C ILE A 143 -23.12 -10.04 -1.74
N GLU A 144 -24.43 -10.03 -1.54
CA GLU A 144 -25.01 -10.07 -0.23
C GLU A 144 -24.71 -11.42 0.44
N THR A 145 -24.21 -11.39 1.66
CA THR A 145 -24.05 -12.62 2.44
C THR A 145 -25.44 -13.10 2.80
N PRO A 146 -25.85 -14.32 2.42
CA PRO A 146 -27.15 -14.85 2.85
C PRO A 146 -27.19 -14.83 4.37
N ASP A 147 -28.19 -14.19 4.93
CA ASP A 147 -28.45 -14.29 6.37
C ASP A 147 -28.45 -15.77 6.76
N PRO A 148 -27.69 -16.18 7.79
CA PRO A 148 -27.77 -17.54 8.26
C PRO A 148 -29.23 -17.83 8.57
N PRO A 149 -29.79 -18.95 8.10
CA PRO A 149 -31.22 -19.26 8.27
C PRO A 149 -31.56 -19.02 9.73
N LEU A 150 -32.53 -18.14 9.98
CA LEU A 150 -33.07 -17.86 11.31
C LEU A 150 -33.40 -19.18 11.99
N GLN A 151 -32.46 -19.70 12.76
CA GLN A 151 -32.74 -20.83 13.65
C GLN A 151 -33.78 -20.32 14.65
N LYS A 152 -35.02 -20.66 14.37
CA LYS A 152 -36.13 -20.53 15.34
C LYS A 152 -35.61 -21.06 16.66
N ASN A 153 -35.43 -20.13 17.59
CA ASN A 153 -35.20 -20.30 18.99
C ASN A 153 -35.50 -21.68 19.57
N SER A 154 -34.46 -22.47 19.78
CA SER A 154 -34.42 -23.32 20.95
C SER A 154 -33.42 -22.69 21.91
N LYS A 155 -33.91 -22.06 22.96
CA LYS A 155 -33.11 -21.57 24.09
C LYS A 155 -32.27 -22.72 24.64
N PRO A 156 -30.97 -22.71 24.60
CA PRO A 156 -30.17 -23.41 25.59
C PRO A 156 -29.88 -22.42 26.72
N ALA A 157 -30.38 -22.72 27.89
CA ALA A 157 -29.92 -22.12 29.13
C ALA A 157 -28.40 -22.37 29.25
N GLY A 158 -27.60 -21.44 28.78
CA GLY A 158 -26.13 -21.53 28.81
C GLY A 158 -25.55 -20.76 29.96
N ARG A 159 -25.59 -21.33 31.18
CA ARG A 159 -24.69 -20.99 32.27
C ARG A 159 -23.29 -21.51 31.91
N GLY A 160 -22.42 -20.69 31.32
CA GLY A 160 -21.05 -21.17 31.06
C GLY A 160 -20.06 -20.19 30.43
N ARG A 161 -20.55 -19.11 29.81
CA ARG A 161 -19.64 -18.21 29.05
C ARG A 161 -19.07 -17.02 29.83
N ILE A 162 -19.61 -16.73 31.03
CA ILE A 162 -19.17 -15.58 31.84
C ILE A 162 -17.87 -15.88 32.58
N CYS A 163 -17.58 -17.15 32.92
CA CYS A 163 -16.38 -17.51 33.68
C CYS A 163 -15.07 -17.43 32.89
N LEU A 164 -15.09 -17.58 31.56
CA LEU A 164 -13.88 -17.55 30.74
C LEU A 164 -13.31 -16.14 30.59
N PHE A 165 -14.15 -15.13 30.50
CA PHE A 165 -13.71 -13.74 30.37
C PHE A 165 -13.17 -13.18 31.70
N ALA A 166 -13.72 -13.61 32.85
CA ALA A 166 -13.21 -13.23 34.16
C ALA A 166 -11.80 -13.82 34.43
N ALA A 167 -11.55 -15.07 34.04
CA ALA A 167 -10.23 -15.70 34.17
C ALA A 167 -9.18 -15.04 33.27
N PHE A 168 -9.55 -14.67 32.04
CA PHE A 168 -8.66 -13.99 31.10
C PHE A 168 -8.31 -12.57 31.56
N GLY A 169 -9.27 -11.85 32.12
CA GLY A 169 -9.05 -10.52 32.70
C GLY A 169 -8.07 -10.53 33.87
N LEU A 170 -8.16 -11.53 34.75
CA LEU A 170 -7.24 -11.69 35.90
C LEU A 170 -5.80 -12.04 35.45
N LEU A 171 -5.66 -12.87 34.42
CA LEU A 171 -4.33 -13.19 33.85
C LEU A 171 -3.67 -11.98 33.20
N LEU A 172 -4.42 -11.19 32.46
CA LEU A 172 -3.91 -9.95 31.83
C LEU A 172 -3.50 -8.92 32.89
N SER A 173 -4.29 -8.75 33.96
CA SER A 173 -3.94 -7.82 35.03
C SER A 173 -2.69 -8.26 35.78
N ALA A 174 -2.48 -9.56 36.01
CA ALA A 174 -1.27 -10.10 36.63
C ALA A 174 -0.03 -9.88 35.74
N LEU A 175 -0.15 -10.07 34.42
CA LEU A 175 0.95 -9.82 33.48
C LEU A 175 1.33 -8.34 33.43
N VAL A 176 0.35 -7.44 33.42
CA VAL A 176 0.59 -6.00 33.42
C VAL A 176 1.29 -5.56 34.71
N THR A 177 0.88 -6.08 35.89
CA THR A 177 1.54 -5.76 37.15
C THR A 177 2.97 -6.29 37.21
N ILE A 178 3.25 -7.50 36.70
CA ILE A 178 4.61 -8.06 36.63
C ILE A 178 5.48 -7.21 35.68
N CYS A 179 4.98 -6.83 34.50
CA CYS A 179 5.70 -5.97 33.56
C CYS A 179 5.99 -4.58 34.17
N TYR A 180 5.00 -4.00 34.85
CA TYR A 180 5.16 -2.70 35.53
C TYR A 180 6.20 -2.76 36.64
N ASN A 181 6.17 -3.79 37.47
CA ASN A 181 7.17 -3.97 38.55
C ASN A 181 8.58 -4.18 37.99
N LYS A 182 8.77 -4.99 36.95
CA LYS A 182 10.07 -5.15 36.27
C LYS A 182 10.56 -3.84 35.64
N TRP A 183 9.67 -3.05 35.06
CA TRP A 183 10.04 -1.77 34.51
C TRP A 183 10.41 -0.74 35.56
N CYS A 184 9.68 -0.72 36.68
CA CYS A 184 9.98 0.13 37.84
C CYS A 184 11.31 -0.23 38.49
N GLN A 185 11.61 -1.53 38.67
CA GLN A 185 12.91 -2.00 39.16
C GLN A 185 14.08 -1.60 38.24
N ARG A 186 13.90 -1.69 36.92
CA ARG A 186 14.93 -1.25 35.96
C ARG A 186 15.21 0.26 36.06
N ARG A 187 14.19 1.07 36.29
CA ARG A 187 14.38 2.51 36.50
C ARG A 187 15.11 2.80 37.81
N HIS A 188 14.81 2.06 38.87
CA HIS A 188 15.48 2.23 40.16
C HIS A 188 16.97 1.87 40.07
N VAL A 189 17.32 0.80 39.38
CA VAL A 189 18.72 0.42 39.15
C VAL A 189 19.44 1.50 38.31
N LEU A 190 18.80 2.02 37.29
CA LEU A 190 19.40 3.06 36.43
C LEU A 190 19.63 4.37 37.19
N SER A 191 18.70 4.77 38.07
CA SER A 191 18.87 5.98 38.93
C SER A 191 19.98 5.83 39.92
N VAL A 192 20.14 4.64 40.51
CA VAL A 192 21.26 4.36 41.48
C VAL A 192 22.61 4.39 40.75
N PHE A 193 22.69 3.86 39.50
CA PHE A 193 23.92 3.93 38.71
C PHE A 193 24.31 5.36 38.36
N LEU A 194 23.36 6.19 37.95
CA LEU A 194 23.60 7.59 37.60
C LEU A 194 24.00 8.43 38.83
N THR A 195 23.55 8.08 40.03
CA THR A 195 23.92 8.78 41.25
C THR A 195 25.35 8.39 41.69
N GLN A 196 25.76 7.13 41.47
CA GLN A 196 27.14 6.70 41.78
C GLN A 196 28.18 7.30 40.84
N GLU A 197 27.82 7.53 39.59
CA GLU A 197 28.74 8.13 38.61
C GLU A 197 28.97 9.63 38.90
N SER A 198 27.96 10.33 39.46
CA SER A 198 28.09 11.73 39.88
C SER A 198 28.96 11.90 41.12
N GLU A 199 28.97 10.95 42.05
CA GLU A 199 29.86 10.98 43.22
C GLU A 199 31.33 10.69 42.90
N GLN A 200 31.60 9.86 41.87
CA GLN A 200 32.99 9.59 41.45
C GLN A 200 33.66 10.75 40.72
N VAL A 201 32.89 11.60 40.05
CA VAL A 201 33.43 12.77 39.38
C VAL A 201 33.82 13.85 40.36
N GLU A 202 33.13 13.96 41.50
CA GLU A 202 33.42 15.00 42.53
C GLU A 202 34.66 14.65 43.38
N THR A 203 35.03 13.37 43.55
CA THR A 203 36.22 12.96 44.32
C THR A 203 37.51 12.92 43.48
N SER A 204 37.46 13.08 42.16
CA SER A 204 38.65 13.08 41.29
C SER A 204 39.11 14.49 40.88
N GLY A 205 38.52 15.52 41.45
CA GLY A 205 38.78 16.92 41.14
C GLY A 205 39.47 17.75 42.24
N VAL A 206 40.19 17.08 43.20
CA VAL A 206 41.04 17.71 44.20
C VAL A 206 42.51 17.37 44.01
#